data_c722d6404ad259de97935d956522f4c0
#
_entry.id   c722d6404ad259de97935d956522f4c0
#
_cell.length_a   1.000
_cell.length_b   1.000
_cell.length_c   1.000
_cell.angle_alpha   90.00
_cell.angle_beta   90.00
_cell.angle_gamma   90.00
#
_symmetry.space_group_name_H-M   'P 1'
#
loop_
_entity.id
_entity.type
_entity.pdbx_description
1 polymer ?
#
loop_
_entity_poly.entity_id
_entity_poly.type
_entity_poly.pdbx_seq_one_letter_code
_entity_poly.pdbx_strand_id
1 'polypeptide(L)'
;INELKKFITITIGPIITVLATLVSNGKFIFILLSSYKYIPENEYRVGKHWIHIKEYEEAQVALAGPLSQILLLIIFKLLLPVSIIFNKAMFIVSIIAIYNMLPLPHVDGMKIFFGSRPLYIASLIFIIAFIILIFHLSIIQTIILALLFTTVLSTIYLYKKLS
;
A
#
# COMPACT_ATOMS: atom_id res chain seq x y z
N ILE A 1 19.02 -21.34 12.68
CA ILE A 1 17.65 -21.67 13.19
C ILE A 1 16.74 -20.44 13.12
N ASN A 2 17.24 -19.22 13.42
CA ASN A 2 16.43 -17.99 13.36
C ASN A 2 16.07 -17.55 11.93
N GLU A 3 16.97 -17.73 10.98
CA GLU A 3 16.74 -17.41 9.57
C GLU A 3 15.69 -18.32 8.93
N LEU A 4 15.74 -19.62 9.22
CA LEU A 4 14.75 -20.60 8.77
C LEU A 4 13.34 -20.27 9.32
N LYS A 5 13.23 -19.91 10.61
CA LYS A 5 11.95 -19.48 11.20
C LYS A 5 11.40 -18.23 10.52
N LYS A 6 12.25 -17.27 10.16
CA LYS A 6 11.88 -16.04 9.48
C LYS A 6 11.38 -16.34 8.06
N PHE A 7 12.08 -17.21 7.32
CA PHE A 7 11.66 -17.62 5.97
C PHE A 7 10.33 -18.36 5.98
N ILE A 8 10.13 -19.26 6.93
CA ILE A 8 8.88 -20.02 7.09
C ILE A 8 7.70 -19.08 7.40
N THR A 9 7.89 -18.11 8.29
CA THR A 9 6.82 -17.17 8.65
C THR A 9 6.41 -16.27 7.47
N ILE A 10 7.35 -15.83 6.63
CA ILE A 10 7.07 -15.01 5.45
C ILE A 10 6.33 -15.81 4.37
N THR A 11 6.63 -17.09 4.23
CA THR A 11 6.09 -17.92 3.14
C THR A 11 4.74 -18.55 3.50
N ILE A 12 4.50 -18.87 4.76
CA ILE A 12 3.26 -19.54 5.22
C ILE A 12 2.03 -18.61 5.11
N GLY A 13 2.16 -17.33 5.40
CA GLY A 13 1.06 -16.38 5.35
C GLY A 13 0.33 -16.36 3.99
N PRO A 14 1.00 -16.06 2.87
CA PRO A 14 0.40 -16.11 1.54
C PRO A 14 -0.19 -17.48 1.16
N ILE A 15 0.46 -18.57 1.55
CA ILE A 15 -0.03 -19.93 1.26
C ILE A 15 -1.35 -20.19 1.99
N ILE A 16 -1.45 -19.83 3.27
CA ILE A 16 -2.68 -19.97 4.06
C ILE A 16 -3.82 -19.15 3.46
N THR A 17 -3.56 -17.90 3.02
CA THR A 17 -4.57 -17.06 2.37
C THR A 17 -5.09 -17.67 1.08
N VAL A 18 -4.20 -18.19 0.23
CA VAL A 18 -4.60 -18.85 -1.02
C VAL A 18 -5.40 -20.10 -0.72
N LEU A 19 -4.95 -20.94 0.21
CA LEU A 19 -5.67 -22.17 0.59
C LEU A 19 -7.05 -21.84 1.18
N ALA A 20 -7.15 -20.87 2.09
CA ALA A 20 -8.41 -20.46 2.68
C ALA A 20 -9.40 -19.89 1.64
N THR A 21 -8.90 -19.13 0.67
CA THR A 21 -9.71 -18.62 -0.44
C THR A 21 -10.20 -19.74 -1.35
N LEU A 22 -9.35 -20.72 -1.65
CA LEU A 22 -9.72 -21.89 -2.46
C LEU A 22 -10.76 -22.77 -1.74
N VAL A 23 -10.57 -23.05 -0.44
CA VAL A 23 -11.52 -23.84 0.37
C VAL A 23 -12.89 -23.12 0.47
N SER A 24 -12.91 -21.79 0.52
CA SER A 24 -14.15 -21.03 0.56
C SER A 24 -14.82 -20.88 -0.83
N ASN A 25 -14.28 -21.48 -1.90
CA ASN A 25 -14.76 -21.31 -3.28
C ASN A 25 -14.82 -19.81 -3.70
N GLY A 26 -13.91 -18.98 -3.18
CA GLY A 26 -13.88 -17.56 -3.46
C GLY A 26 -14.96 -16.71 -2.75
N LYS A 27 -15.76 -17.32 -1.84
CA LYS A 27 -16.79 -16.57 -1.09
C LYS A 27 -16.20 -15.65 -0.01
N PHE A 28 -15.07 -16.02 0.56
CA PHE A 28 -14.36 -15.22 1.54
C PHE A 28 -12.93 -14.94 1.03
N ILE A 29 -12.59 -13.67 0.94
CA ILE A 29 -11.24 -13.22 0.61
C ILE A 29 -10.54 -12.98 1.95
N PHE A 30 -9.60 -13.85 2.31
CA PHE A 30 -8.76 -13.65 3.47
C PHE A 30 -7.56 -12.77 3.08
N ILE A 31 -7.43 -11.60 3.72
CA ILE A 31 -6.27 -10.73 3.55
C ILE A 31 -5.41 -10.89 4.79
N LEU A 32 -4.30 -11.60 4.64
CA LEU A 32 -3.30 -11.69 5.70
C LEU A 32 -2.38 -10.47 5.59
N LEU A 33 -2.40 -9.68 6.65
CA LEU A 33 -1.53 -8.52 6.79
C LEU A 33 -0.11 -9.01 7.14
N SER A 34 0.84 -8.68 6.28
CA SER A 34 2.25 -8.90 6.55
C SER A 34 2.83 -7.66 7.22
N SER A 35 3.30 -7.80 8.46
CA SER A 35 4.06 -6.75 9.10
C SER A 35 5.56 -7.00 8.87
N TYR A 36 6.30 -5.98 8.47
CA TYR A 36 7.74 -6.03 8.33
C TYR A 36 8.43 -5.29 9.49
N LYS A 37 9.55 -5.83 9.92
CA LYS A 37 10.41 -5.22 10.93
C LYS A 37 11.74 -4.85 10.26
N TYR A 38 12.14 -3.61 10.41
CA TYR A 38 13.45 -3.17 9.93
C TYR A 38 14.56 -3.82 10.76
N ILE A 39 15.52 -4.42 10.08
CA ILE A 39 16.74 -4.94 10.68
C ILE A 39 17.88 -4.10 10.08
N PRO A 40 18.61 -3.31 10.89
CA PRO A 40 19.77 -2.58 10.38
C PRO A 40 20.81 -3.58 9.87
N GLU A 41 21.26 -3.41 8.63
CA GLU A 41 22.16 -4.34 7.93
C GLU A 41 23.60 -4.30 8.44
N ASN A 42 23.99 -3.23 9.13
CA ASN A 42 25.36 -3.03 9.58
C ASN A 42 25.49 -3.03 11.09
N GLU A 43 25.79 -4.20 11.65
CA GLU A 43 26.42 -4.32 12.96
C GLU A 43 27.94 -4.14 12.85
N TYR A 44 28.44 -3.08 12.23
CA TYR A 44 29.88 -2.81 12.17
C TYR A 44 30.31 -1.87 13.26
N ARG A 45 31.03 -2.45 14.23
CA ARG A 45 31.99 -1.86 15.19
C ARG A 45 31.43 -1.05 16.37
N VAL A 46 31.79 -1.60 17.54
CA VAL A 46 32.06 -0.92 18.81
C VAL A 46 31.07 0.18 19.19
N GLY A 47 30.11 -0.24 19.99
CA GLY A 47 29.04 0.63 20.49
C GLY A 47 27.76 0.35 19.75
N LYS A 48 26.76 -0.12 20.50
CA LYS A 48 25.39 -0.34 20.02
C LYS A 48 24.80 1.00 19.60
N HIS A 49 25.09 1.44 18.37
CA HIS A 49 24.45 2.61 17.79
C HIS A 49 23.01 2.20 17.45
N TRP A 50 22.10 2.61 18.29
CA TRP A 50 20.68 2.54 18.01
C TRP A 50 20.41 3.52 16.87
N ILE A 51 20.41 3.04 15.62
CA ILE A 51 19.93 3.81 14.50
C ILE A 51 18.42 3.83 14.65
N HIS A 52 17.91 4.87 15.28
CA HIS A 52 16.47 5.15 15.24
C HIS A 52 16.13 5.60 13.84
N ILE A 53 15.50 4.71 13.06
CA ILE A 53 14.84 5.09 11.81
C ILE A 53 13.82 6.16 12.19
N LYS A 54 13.91 7.33 11.56
CA LYS A 54 12.96 8.41 11.82
C LYS A 54 11.57 7.95 11.36
N GLU A 55 10.55 8.28 12.11
CA GLU A 55 9.15 7.93 11.79
C GLU A 55 8.77 8.32 10.35
N TYR A 56 9.32 9.44 9.87
CA TYR A 56 9.14 9.89 8.50
C TYR A 56 9.75 8.93 7.45
N GLU A 57 10.92 8.37 7.72
CA GLU A 57 11.58 7.40 6.83
C GLU A 57 10.78 6.08 6.79
N GLU A 58 10.25 5.67 7.94
CA GLU A 58 9.34 4.52 8.03
C GLU A 58 8.07 4.75 7.22
N ALA A 59 7.50 5.95 7.27
CA ALA A 59 6.34 6.33 6.47
C ALA A 59 6.62 6.28 4.97
N GLN A 60 7.80 6.73 4.53
CA GLN A 60 8.18 6.66 3.11
C GLN A 60 8.30 5.22 2.61
N VAL A 61 8.89 4.34 3.41
CA VAL A 61 8.97 2.91 3.04
C VAL A 61 7.59 2.26 3.06
N ALA A 62 6.74 2.59 4.02
CA ALA A 62 5.36 2.10 4.08
C ALA A 62 4.53 2.49 2.86
N LEU A 63 4.79 3.65 2.23
CA LEU A 63 4.14 4.07 0.99
C LEU A 63 4.39 3.13 -0.19
N ALA A 64 5.48 2.38 -0.19
CA ALA A 64 5.79 1.44 -1.26
C ALA A 64 4.69 0.37 -1.42
N GLY A 65 4.02 -0.04 -0.33
CA GLY A 65 2.89 -0.97 -0.35
C GLY A 65 1.73 -0.47 -1.23
N PRO A 66 1.08 0.64 -0.86
CA PRO A 66 0.00 1.23 -1.66
C PRO A 66 0.42 1.62 -3.08
N LEU A 67 1.65 2.10 -3.29
CA LEU A 67 2.14 2.43 -4.63
C LEU A 67 2.31 1.19 -5.52
N SER A 68 2.74 0.08 -4.96
CA SER A 68 2.82 -1.19 -5.70
C SER A 68 1.44 -1.67 -6.16
N GLN A 69 0.40 -1.42 -5.38
CA GLN A 69 -0.99 -1.74 -5.75
C GLN A 69 -1.50 -0.85 -6.88
N ILE A 70 -1.13 0.44 -6.90
CA ILE A 70 -1.43 1.31 -8.04
C ILE A 70 -0.75 0.80 -9.31
N LEU A 71 0.51 0.40 -9.23
CA LEU A 71 1.22 -0.18 -10.36
C LEU A 71 0.53 -1.45 -10.85
N LEU A 72 0.07 -2.30 -9.95
CA LEU A 72 -0.68 -3.51 -10.29
C LEU A 72 -2.03 -3.18 -10.97
N LEU A 73 -2.73 -2.13 -10.52
CA LEU A 73 -3.95 -1.65 -11.18
C LEU A 73 -3.69 -1.19 -12.62
N ILE A 74 -2.58 -0.49 -12.85
CA ILE A 74 -2.17 -0.08 -14.21
C ILE A 74 -1.91 -1.31 -15.08
N ILE A 75 -1.19 -2.30 -14.58
CA ILE A 75 -0.90 -3.55 -15.31
C ILE A 75 -2.22 -4.26 -15.66
N PHE A 76 -3.14 -4.43 -14.72
CA PHE A 76 -4.42 -5.08 -14.99
C PHE A 76 -5.28 -4.29 -15.97
N LYS A 77 -5.23 -2.95 -15.93
CA LYS A 77 -5.90 -2.10 -16.90
C LYS A 77 -5.36 -2.31 -18.32
N LEU A 78 -4.06 -2.47 -18.47
CA LEU A 78 -3.42 -2.80 -19.76
C LEU A 78 -3.81 -4.20 -20.26
N LEU A 79 -4.05 -5.14 -19.37
CA LEU A 79 -4.43 -6.51 -19.69
C LEU A 79 -5.93 -6.71 -19.88
N LEU A 80 -6.78 -5.69 -19.67
CA LEU A 80 -8.23 -5.77 -19.87
C LEU A 80 -8.64 -6.30 -21.25
N PRO A 81 -7.99 -5.91 -22.37
CA PRO A 81 -8.38 -6.42 -23.68
C PRO A 81 -8.13 -7.93 -23.84
N VAL A 82 -7.25 -8.53 -23.03
CA VAL A 82 -6.94 -9.96 -23.08
C VAL A 82 -8.01 -10.81 -22.40
N SER A 83 -8.53 -10.36 -21.25
CA SER A 83 -9.56 -11.10 -20.50
C SER A 83 -10.35 -10.22 -19.54
N ILE A 84 -11.65 -10.46 -19.45
CA ILE A 84 -12.56 -9.78 -18.51
C ILE A 84 -12.24 -10.10 -17.03
N ILE A 85 -11.47 -11.16 -16.78
CA ILE A 85 -11.03 -11.55 -15.44
C ILE A 85 -10.22 -10.42 -14.78
N PHE A 86 -9.43 -9.67 -15.58
CA PHE A 86 -8.64 -8.55 -15.07
C PHE A 86 -9.49 -7.42 -14.49
N ASN A 87 -10.74 -7.25 -14.95
CA ASN A 87 -11.65 -6.28 -14.35
C ASN A 87 -12.01 -6.66 -12.90
N LYS A 88 -12.28 -7.95 -12.66
CA LYS A 88 -12.52 -8.45 -11.29
C LYS A 88 -11.27 -8.34 -10.41
N ALA A 89 -10.10 -8.63 -10.98
CA ALA A 89 -8.82 -8.48 -10.30
C ALA A 89 -8.55 -7.02 -9.90
N MET A 90 -8.81 -6.07 -10.80
CA MET A 90 -8.72 -4.63 -10.50
C MET A 90 -9.61 -4.23 -9.31
N PHE A 91 -10.84 -4.72 -9.28
CA PHE A 91 -11.76 -4.44 -8.18
C PHE A 91 -11.22 -4.94 -6.84
N ILE A 92 -10.70 -6.17 -6.80
CA ILE A 92 -10.09 -6.76 -5.59
C ILE A 92 -8.87 -5.95 -5.13
N VAL A 93 -7.96 -5.61 -6.06
CA VAL A 93 -6.77 -4.82 -5.74
C VAL A 93 -7.15 -3.43 -5.24
N SER A 94 -8.20 -2.82 -5.77
CA SER A 94 -8.70 -1.52 -5.31
C SER A 94 -9.17 -1.57 -3.85
N ILE A 95 -9.89 -2.63 -3.47
CA ILE A 95 -10.33 -2.83 -2.07
C ILE A 95 -9.11 -2.99 -1.16
N ILE A 96 -8.12 -3.79 -1.57
CA ILE A 96 -6.89 -4.01 -0.81
C ILE A 96 -6.11 -2.69 -0.65
N ALA A 97 -6.03 -1.87 -1.70
CA ALA A 97 -5.34 -0.59 -1.66
C ALA A 97 -5.99 0.38 -0.67
N ILE A 98 -7.31 0.47 -0.65
CA ILE A 98 -8.05 1.29 0.32
C ILE A 98 -7.83 0.76 1.73
N TYR A 99 -7.92 -0.56 1.91
CA TYR A 99 -7.73 -1.19 3.21
C TYR A 99 -6.32 -0.92 3.78
N ASN A 100 -5.28 -1.02 2.94
CA ASN A 100 -3.90 -0.75 3.33
C ASN A 100 -3.65 0.72 3.72
N MET A 101 -4.52 1.63 3.29
CA MET A 101 -4.44 3.04 3.68
C MET A 101 -5.20 3.36 4.98
N LEU A 102 -5.98 2.42 5.53
CA LEU A 102 -6.66 2.66 6.80
C LEU A 102 -5.63 2.77 7.95
N PRO A 103 -5.82 3.68 8.91
CA PRO A 103 -4.92 3.84 10.05
C PRO A 103 -5.18 2.76 11.12
N LEU A 104 -5.10 1.49 10.71
CA LEU A 104 -5.30 0.33 11.56
C LEU A 104 -3.95 -0.28 12.00
N PRO A 105 -3.88 -0.94 13.17
CA PRO A 105 -2.68 -1.66 13.59
C PRO A 105 -2.22 -2.67 12.54
N HIS A 106 -0.91 -2.75 12.32
CA HIS A 106 -0.25 -3.67 11.39
C HIS A 106 -0.46 -3.38 9.89
N VAL A 107 -1.10 -2.27 9.53
CA VAL A 107 -1.30 -1.83 8.13
C VAL A 107 -0.36 -0.66 7.82
N ASP A 108 0.01 -0.52 6.54
CA ASP A 108 0.94 0.53 6.09
C ASP A 108 0.39 1.94 6.37
N GLY A 109 -0.92 2.14 6.27
CA GLY A 109 -1.59 3.41 6.54
C GLY A 109 -1.33 3.96 7.95
N MET A 110 -1.22 3.10 8.95
CA MET A 110 -0.86 3.52 10.31
C MET A 110 0.54 4.13 10.37
N LYS A 111 1.54 3.49 9.74
CA LYS A 111 2.93 3.96 9.71
C LYS A 111 3.04 5.31 8.99
N ILE A 112 2.31 5.44 7.87
CA ILE A 112 2.27 6.70 7.11
C ILE A 112 1.61 7.80 7.93
N PHE A 113 0.51 7.49 8.62
CA PHE A 113 -0.24 8.45 9.44
C PHE A 113 0.59 9.00 10.61
N PHE A 114 1.29 8.13 11.35
CA PHE A 114 2.12 8.54 12.47
C PHE A 114 3.42 9.20 12.02
N GLY A 115 4.02 8.74 10.93
CA GLY A 115 5.25 9.32 10.41
C GLY A 115 5.08 10.70 9.78
N SER A 116 3.97 10.95 9.08
CA SER A 116 3.67 12.27 8.52
C SER A 116 2.20 12.40 8.13
N ARG A 117 1.45 13.19 8.90
CA ARG A 117 0.03 13.48 8.61
C ARG A 117 -0.20 14.11 7.22
N PRO A 118 0.60 15.10 6.76
CA PRO A 118 0.43 15.64 5.42
C PRO A 118 0.66 14.60 4.33
N LEU A 119 1.69 13.75 4.49
CA LEU A 119 2.00 12.68 3.56
C LEU A 119 0.87 11.65 3.49
N TYR A 120 0.31 11.28 4.65
CA TYR A 120 -0.85 10.39 4.73
C TYR A 120 -2.05 10.93 3.98
N ILE A 121 -2.43 12.19 4.22
CA ILE A 121 -3.59 12.81 3.59
C ILE A 121 -3.37 12.91 2.06
N ALA A 122 -2.20 13.34 1.63
CA ALA A 122 -1.87 13.44 0.21
C ALA A 122 -1.93 12.06 -0.47
N SER A 123 -1.34 11.03 0.13
CA SER A 123 -1.34 9.68 -0.43
C SER A 123 -2.75 9.05 -0.42
N LEU A 124 -3.54 9.26 0.62
CA LEU A 124 -4.91 8.78 0.70
C LEU A 124 -5.79 9.40 -0.40
N ILE A 125 -5.71 10.72 -0.58
CA ILE A 125 -6.45 11.43 -1.64
C ILE A 125 -6.02 10.92 -3.01
N PHE A 126 -4.71 10.76 -3.23
CA PHE A 126 -4.18 10.26 -4.49
C PHE A 126 -4.70 8.87 -4.82
N ILE A 127 -4.64 7.94 -3.86
CA ILE A 127 -5.06 6.56 -4.07
C ILE A 127 -6.56 6.46 -4.33
N ILE A 128 -7.39 7.17 -3.55
CA ILE A 128 -8.84 7.18 -3.76
C ILE A 128 -9.20 7.78 -5.12
N ALA A 129 -8.63 8.94 -5.47
CA ALA A 129 -8.86 9.56 -6.76
C ALA A 129 -8.41 8.65 -7.91
N PHE A 130 -7.24 8.02 -7.78
CA PHE A 130 -6.71 7.09 -8.78
C PHE A 130 -7.64 5.90 -8.99
N ILE A 131 -8.12 5.27 -7.89
CA ILE A 131 -9.04 4.12 -7.96
C ILE A 131 -10.34 4.52 -8.65
N ILE A 132 -10.94 5.65 -8.31
CA ILE A 132 -12.20 6.07 -8.95
C ILE A 132 -11.98 6.34 -10.45
N LEU A 133 -10.93 7.02 -10.80
CA LEU A 133 -10.68 7.44 -12.18
C LEU A 133 -10.25 6.29 -13.09
N ILE A 134 -9.51 5.28 -12.59
CA ILE A 134 -8.97 4.21 -13.43
C ILE A 134 -10.06 3.32 -14.05
N PHE A 135 -11.23 3.23 -13.43
CA PHE A 135 -12.35 2.46 -13.97
C PHE A 135 -13.06 3.19 -15.13
N HIS A 136 -13.00 4.51 -15.17
CA HIS A 136 -13.75 5.33 -16.13
C HIS A 136 -12.88 5.93 -17.25
N LEU A 137 -11.60 6.19 -16.98
CA LEU A 137 -10.71 6.92 -17.87
C LEU A 137 -9.56 6.06 -18.41
N SER A 138 -8.87 6.58 -19.41
CA SER A 138 -7.60 6.00 -19.86
C SER A 138 -6.50 6.18 -18.79
N ILE A 139 -5.46 5.35 -18.84
CA ILE A 139 -4.38 5.36 -17.84
C ILE A 139 -3.73 6.74 -17.72
N ILE A 140 -3.42 7.38 -18.86
CA ILE A 140 -2.77 8.70 -18.90
C ILE A 140 -3.66 9.76 -18.26
N GLN A 141 -4.95 9.80 -18.60
CA GLN A 141 -5.92 10.74 -18.03
C GLN A 141 -6.09 10.51 -16.52
N THR A 142 -6.11 9.25 -16.09
CA THR A 142 -6.20 8.89 -14.66
C THR A 142 -5.02 9.44 -13.88
N ILE A 143 -3.79 9.27 -14.37
CA ILE A 143 -2.58 9.75 -13.69
C ILE A 143 -2.61 11.28 -13.57
N ILE A 144 -2.87 11.97 -14.68
CA ILE A 144 -2.89 13.45 -14.70
C ILE A 144 -3.95 14.00 -13.74
N LEU A 145 -5.18 13.50 -13.82
CA LEU A 145 -6.27 13.96 -12.96
C LEU A 145 -6.05 13.60 -11.49
N ALA A 146 -5.56 12.41 -11.18
CA ALA A 146 -5.26 12.02 -9.81
C ALA A 146 -4.18 12.94 -9.20
N LEU A 147 -3.14 13.28 -9.95
CA LEU A 147 -2.12 14.22 -9.49
C LEU A 147 -2.67 15.63 -9.31
N LEU A 148 -3.49 16.13 -10.23
CA LEU A 148 -4.13 17.43 -10.10
C LEU A 148 -5.05 17.50 -8.87
N PHE A 149 -5.88 16.49 -8.66
CA PHE A 149 -6.72 16.42 -7.46
C PHE A 149 -5.90 16.42 -6.18
N THR A 150 -4.83 15.63 -6.15
CA THR A 150 -3.95 15.53 -4.98
C THR A 150 -3.27 16.85 -4.66
N THR A 151 -2.73 17.53 -5.66
CA THR A 151 -2.05 18.82 -5.46
C THR A 151 -3.01 19.88 -4.96
N VAL A 152 -4.19 20.00 -5.57
CA VAL A 152 -5.20 21.00 -5.17
C VAL A 152 -5.69 20.76 -3.75
N LEU A 153 -6.10 19.53 -3.42
CA LEU A 153 -6.62 19.21 -2.09
C LEU A 153 -5.55 19.27 -1.00
N SER A 154 -4.32 18.86 -1.31
CA SER A 154 -3.20 18.97 -0.37
C SER A 154 -2.82 20.41 -0.09
N THR A 155 -2.83 21.30 -1.09
CA THR A 155 -2.57 22.72 -0.89
C THR A 155 -3.66 23.39 -0.06
N ILE A 156 -4.93 23.08 -0.28
CA ILE A 156 -6.05 23.57 0.54
C ILE A 156 -5.90 23.12 1.98
N TYR A 157 -5.56 21.84 2.20
CA TYR A 157 -5.34 21.31 3.54
C TYR A 157 -4.20 22.02 4.27
N LEU A 158 -3.06 22.21 3.61
CA LEU A 158 -1.90 22.90 4.18
C LEU A 158 -2.22 24.37 4.48
N TYR A 159 -2.88 25.06 3.57
CA TYR A 159 -3.31 26.46 3.78
C TYR A 159 -4.19 26.60 5.02
N LYS A 160 -5.22 25.76 5.15
CA LYS A 160 -6.11 25.79 6.32
C LYS A 160 -5.41 25.45 7.65
N LYS A 161 -4.31 24.70 7.60
CA LYS A 161 -3.53 24.36 8.81
C LYS A 161 -2.58 25.48 9.23
N LEU A 162 -2.14 26.31 8.26
CA LEU A 162 -1.21 27.41 8.49
C LEU A 162 -1.92 28.74 8.83
N SER A 163 -3.18 28.89 8.47
CA SER A 163 -4.08 29.97 8.85
C SER A 163 -4.74 29.69 10.19
#